data_cdbabc3d9f8ae5a887bead2eefaeceba
#
_entry.id   cdbabc3d9f8ae5a887bead2eefaeceba
#
_cell.length_a   1.000
_cell.length_b   1.000
_cell.length_c   1.000
_cell.angle_alpha   90.00
_cell.angle_beta   90.00
_cell.angle_gamma   90.00
#
_symmetry.space_group_name_H-M   'P 1'
#
loop_
_entity.id
_entity.type
_entity.pdbx_description
1 polymer ?
#
loop_
_entity_poly.entity_id
_entity_poly.type
_entity_poly.pdbx_seq_one_letter_code
_entity_poly.pdbx_strand_id
1 'polypeptide(L)'
;MINKIKYNINIILMLENIRSKYILKSLLMYISEKKKLNLVRYNKNIQTKLNIKLLNYKIFSGNYTTIIEHNKNIKIFDAYKDNLVFEGEYSNGHKNGKGKEYDNNNGRLIFEGEYINGERNGHGKEYYDNEKLKFEGEYHYGIRNGKGKEYYKNGELKFDGEYINGKMYEGKRNDSKLNKIIELKKGKG
;
A
#
# COMPACT_ATOMS: atom_id res chain seq x y z
N MET A 1 3.25 21.15 26.29
CA MET A 1 2.35 21.16 25.10
C MET A 1 2.36 22.53 24.41
N ILE A 2 2.22 23.63 25.08
CA ILE A 2 2.17 25.02 24.54
C ILE A 2 3.42 25.41 23.74
N ASN A 3 4.62 25.07 24.17
CA ASN A 3 5.88 25.38 23.45
C ASN A 3 6.00 24.65 22.10
N LYS A 4 5.45 23.43 21.98
CA LYS A 4 5.47 22.66 20.76
C LYS A 4 4.49 23.22 19.72
N ILE A 5 3.36 23.77 20.17
CA ILE A 5 2.37 24.44 19.33
C ILE A 5 2.94 25.77 18.81
N LYS A 6 3.56 26.58 19.68
CA LYS A 6 4.24 27.84 19.31
C LYS A 6 5.34 27.63 18.27
N TYR A 7 6.16 26.58 18.44
CA TYR A 7 7.23 26.24 17.51
C TYR A 7 6.70 25.86 16.12
N ASN A 8 5.62 25.06 16.06
CA ASN A 8 5.00 24.70 14.79
C ASN A 8 4.36 25.90 14.07
N ILE A 9 3.73 26.82 14.80
CA ILE A 9 3.15 28.04 14.24
C ILE A 9 4.24 28.92 13.60
N ASN A 10 5.37 29.11 14.28
CA ASN A 10 6.47 29.91 13.77
C ASN A 10 7.08 29.30 12.47
N ILE A 11 7.22 27.99 12.41
CA ILE A 11 7.68 27.30 11.18
C ILE A 11 6.68 27.50 10.05
N ILE A 12 5.39 27.38 10.30
CA ILE A 12 4.34 27.58 9.28
C ILE A 12 4.41 29.03 8.74
N LEU A 13 4.46 30.02 9.61
CA LEU A 13 4.56 31.43 9.22
C LEU A 13 5.84 31.71 8.41
N MET A 14 6.94 31.08 8.78
CA MET A 14 8.21 31.21 8.06
C MET A 14 8.12 30.58 6.66
N LEU A 15 7.51 29.41 6.53
CA LEU A 15 7.32 28.73 5.24
C LEU A 15 6.32 29.43 4.31
N GLU A 16 5.30 30.12 4.86
CA GLU A 16 4.36 30.91 4.07
C GLU A 16 5.01 32.07 3.34
N ASN A 17 6.03 32.67 3.94
CA ASN A 17 6.76 33.80 3.37
C ASN A 17 7.72 33.41 2.25
N ILE A 18 7.99 32.11 2.04
CA ILE A 18 8.85 31.64 0.96
C ILE A 18 8.10 31.75 -0.37
N ARG A 19 8.49 32.71 -1.20
CA ARG A 19 7.90 32.92 -2.54
C ARG A 19 8.27 31.84 -3.55
N SER A 20 9.49 31.29 -3.44
CA SER A 20 9.99 30.27 -4.37
C SER A 20 9.52 28.87 -3.97
N LYS A 21 8.75 28.23 -4.86
CA LYS A 21 8.33 26.83 -4.71
C LYS A 21 9.53 25.85 -4.67
N TYR A 22 10.63 26.19 -5.33
CA TYR A 22 11.83 25.34 -5.37
C TYR A 22 12.55 25.34 -4.02
N ILE A 23 12.73 26.53 -3.41
CA ILE A 23 13.32 26.65 -2.07
C ILE A 23 12.44 25.93 -1.05
N LEU A 24 11.11 26.11 -1.13
CA LEU A 24 10.17 25.43 -0.24
C LEU A 24 10.26 23.90 -0.36
N LYS A 25 10.32 23.37 -1.59
CA LYS A 25 10.51 21.93 -1.82
C LYS A 25 11.84 21.44 -1.26
N SER A 26 12.95 22.16 -1.49
CA SER A 26 14.27 21.79 -0.98
C SER A 26 14.31 21.74 0.55
N LEU A 27 13.73 22.71 1.23
CA LEU A 27 13.64 22.71 2.70
C LEU A 27 12.82 21.54 3.23
N LEU A 28 11.72 21.21 2.55
CA LEU A 28 10.86 20.11 2.94
C LEU A 28 11.49 18.72 2.70
N MET A 29 12.52 18.60 1.84
CA MET A 29 13.25 17.33 1.64
C MET A 29 13.94 16.82 2.91
N TYR A 30 14.29 17.71 3.82
CA TYR A 30 15.00 17.37 5.08
C TYR A 30 14.08 17.01 6.25
N ILE A 31 12.77 17.02 6.05
CA ILE A 31 11.80 16.65 7.08
C ILE A 31 10.99 15.43 6.69
N SER A 32 10.65 14.59 7.67
CA SER A 32 9.85 13.38 7.43
C SER A 32 8.50 13.72 6.79
N GLU A 33 7.94 12.80 6.02
CA GLU A 33 6.65 12.99 5.32
C GLU A 33 5.53 13.35 6.30
N LYS A 34 5.51 12.76 7.49
CA LYS A 34 4.57 13.09 8.56
C LYS A 34 4.67 14.54 9.02
N LYS A 35 5.90 15.04 9.21
CA LYS A 35 6.11 16.44 9.57
C LYS A 35 5.72 17.37 8.45
N LYS A 36 6.05 17.04 7.18
CA LYS A 36 5.60 17.77 6.00
C LYS A 36 4.10 17.89 5.99
N LEU A 37 3.41 16.77 6.17
CA LEU A 37 1.97 16.73 6.16
C LEU A 37 1.36 17.60 7.25
N ASN A 38 1.87 17.52 8.47
CA ASN A 38 1.39 18.37 9.56
C ASN A 38 1.59 19.87 9.29
N LEU A 39 2.65 20.24 8.58
CA LEU A 39 2.91 21.63 8.18
C LEU A 39 1.95 22.08 7.05
N VAL A 40 1.64 21.19 6.14
CA VAL A 40 0.82 21.49 4.95
C VAL A 40 -0.67 21.39 5.26
N ARG A 41 -1.06 20.53 6.20
CA ARG A 41 -2.46 20.17 6.53
C ARG A 41 -3.39 21.35 6.76
N TYR A 42 -2.92 22.36 7.47
CA TYR A 42 -3.71 23.51 7.87
C TYR A 42 -3.46 24.75 7.01
N ASN A 43 -2.62 24.63 5.97
CA ASN A 43 -2.20 25.76 5.18
C ASN A 43 -2.45 25.59 3.68
N LYS A 44 -3.60 26.14 3.22
CA LYS A 44 -3.98 26.09 1.80
C LYS A 44 -2.94 26.72 0.87
N ASN A 45 -2.24 27.78 1.32
CA ASN A 45 -1.27 28.47 0.49
C ASN A 45 -0.03 27.60 0.22
N ILE A 46 0.46 26.90 1.26
CA ILE A 46 1.56 25.93 1.12
C ILE A 46 1.10 24.73 0.25
N GLN A 47 -0.14 24.23 0.44
CA GLN A 47 -0.71 23.15 -0.37
C GLN A 47 -0.68 23.51 -1.86
N THR A 48 -1.17 24.72 -2.20
CA THR A 48 -1.20 25.19 -3.57
C THR A 48 0.20 25.36 -4.17
N LYS A 49 1.13 25.97 -3.42
CA LYS A 49 2.53 26.16 -3.88
C LYS A 49 3.26 24.84 -4.13
N LEU A 50 2.96 23.80 -3.35
CA LEU A 50 3.56 22.48 -3.48
C LEU A 50 2.81 21.57 -4.45
N ASN A 51 1.63 21.98 -4.92
CA ASN A 51 0.71 21.15 -5.70
C ASN A 51 0.37 19.84 -4.98
N ILE A 52 0.13 19.92 -3.67
CA ILE A 52 -0.27 18.79 -2.84
C ILE A 52 -1.76 18.88 -2.57
N LYS A 53 -2.50 17.87 -3.00
CA LYS A 53 -3.89 17.68 -2.60
C LYS A 53 -3.94 16.77 -1.39
N LEU A 54 -4.49 17.27 -0.30
CA LEU A 54 -4.77 16.47 0.89
C LEU A 54 -6.10 15.77 0.69
N LEU A 55 -6.07 14.49 0.35
CA LEU A 55 -7.25 13.64 0.35
C LEU A 55 -7.50 13.10 1.75
N ASN A 56 -8.61 13.48 2.28
CA ASN A 56 -9.36 12.95 3.43
C ASN A 56 -8.59 12.14 4.49
N TYR A 57 -8.66 12.64 5.72
CA TYR A 57 -8.43 11.83 6.90
C TYR A 57 -9.62 10.88 7.06
N LYS A 58 -9.45 9.62 6.74
CA LYS A 58 -10.39 8.59 7.16
C LYS A 58 -9.90 7.98 8.47
N ILE A 59 -10.76 8.05 9.48
CA ILE A 59 -10.63 7.24 10.68
C ILE A 59 -11.04 5.82 10.27
N PHE A 60 -10.08 4.94 10.08
CA PHE A 60 -10.32 3.52 9.91
C PHE A 60 -9.96 2.84 11.23
N SER A 61 -10.96 2.23 11.91
CA SER A 61 -10.77 1.43 13.13
C SER A 61 -9.87 2.07 14.20
N GLY A 62 -10.04 3.37 14.48
CA GLY A 62 -9.27 4.10 15.49
C GLY A 62 -7.90 4.59 15.05
N ASN A 63 -7.43 4.23 13.86
CA ASN A 63 -6.18 4.69 13.31
C ASN A 63 -6.40 5.81 12.30
N TYR A 64 -5.61 6.88 12.40
CA TYR A 64 -5.59 7.94 11.40
C TYR A 64 -4.65 7.53 10.27
N THR A 65 -5.13 7.53 9.04
CA THR A 65 -4.30 7.35 7.86
C THR A 65 -4.08 8.69 7.16
N THR A 66 -2.87 8.89 6.72
CA THR A 66 -2.48 10.08 5.96
C THR A 66 -2.37 9.72 4.48
N ILE A 67 -3.07 10.45 3.62
CA ILE A 67 -3.06 10.21 2.18
C ILE A 67 -2.41 11.41 1.49
N ILE A 68 -1.36 11.15 0.70
CA ILE A 68 -0.70 12.14 -0.16
C ILE A 68 -1.01 11.77 -1.61
N GLU A 69 -1.65 12.67 -2.35
CA GLU A 69 -1.93 12.48 -3.77
C GLU A 69 -0.90 13.20 -4.64
N HIS A 70 -0.37 12.51 -5.63
CA HIS A 70 0.42 13.09 -6.71
C HIS A 70 0.07 12.41 -8.04
N ASN A 71 -0.53 13.15 -8.98
CA ASN A 71 -0.89 12.67 -10.33
C ASN A 71 -1.64 11.33 -10.35
N LYS A 72 -2.77 11.21 -9.64
CA LYS A 72 -3.57 9.99 -9.46
C LYS A 72 -2.91 8.88 -8.62
N ASN A 73 -1.64 9.01 -8.28
CA ASN A 73 -0.98 8.12 -7.34
C ASN A 73 -1.07 8.69 -5.94
N ILE A 74 -1.32 7.81 -4.98
CA ILE A 74 -1.36 8.16 -3.58
C ILE A 74 -0.34 7.37 -2.79
N LYS A 75 0.07 7.95 -1.66
CA LYS A 75 0.77 7.24 -0.59
C LYS A 75 -0.06 7.34 0.68
N ILE A 76 -0.32 6.21 1.31
CA ILE A 76 -1.04 6.12 2.57
C ILE A 76 -0.06 5.72 3.65
N PHE A 77 0.00 6.51 4.71
CA PHE A 77 0.88 6.28 5.86
C PHE A 77 0.04 5.99 7.10
N ASP A 78 0.52 5.09 7.93
CA ASP A 78 0.00 4.93 9.29
C ASP A 78 0.32 6.16 10.12
N ALA A 79 -0.70 6.71 10.79
CA ALA A 79 -0.57 7.97 11.52
C ALA A 79 0.27 7.87 12.80
N TYR A 80 0.41 6.69 13.37
CA TYR A 80 1.15 6.47 14.61
C TYR A 80 2.60 6.10 14.36
N LYS A 81 2.82 5.20 13.39
CA LYS A 81 4.15 4.64 13.10
C LYS A 81 4.89 5.39 12.00
N ASP A 82 4.18 6.24 11.23
CA ASP A 82 4.73 6.94 10.05
C ASP A 82 5.21 5.99 8.94
N ASN A 83 4.76 4.74 8.98
CA ASN A 83 5.10 3.73 8.00
C ASN A 83 4.20 3.86 6.76
N LEU A 84 4.79 3.71 5.59
CA LEU A 84 4.04 3.57 4.34
C LEU A 84 3.28 2.24 4.39
N VAL A 85 1.96 2.28 4.18
CA VAL A 85 1.11 1.08 4.17
C VAL A 85 0.52 0.79 2.79
N PHE A 86 0.45 1.81 1.92
CA PHE A 86 0.04 1.65 0.54
C PHE A 86 0.62 2.75 -0.34
N GLU A 87 0.98 2.40 -1.57
CA GLU A 87 1.21 3.34 -2.66
C GLU A 87 0.61 2.81 -3.96
N GLY A 88 0.01 3.69 -4.77
CA GLY A 88 -0.59 3.27 -6.02
C GLY A 88 -1.66 4.21 -6.55
N GLU A 89 -2.35 3.73 -7.57
CA GLU A 89 -3.41 4.48 -8.22
C GLU A 89 -4.67 4.53 -7.35
N TYR A 90 -5.35 5.68 -7.42
CA TYR A 90 -6.50 5.96 -6.59
C TYR A 90 -7.52 6.81 -7.34
N SER A 91 -8.78 6.41 -7.29
CA SER A 91 -9.87 7.18 -7.87
C SER A 91 -11.14 7.03 -7.05
N ASN A 92 -11.97 8.09 -7.05
CA ASN A 92 -13.26 8.13 -6.35
C ASN A 92 -13.20 7.68 -4.87
N GLY A 93 -12.09 7.98 -4.19
CA GLY A 93 -11.94 7.62 -2.78
C GLY A 93 -11.50 6.18 -2.51
N HIS A 94 -11.10 5.42 -3.54
CA HIS A 94 -10.70 4.01 -3.44
C HIS A 94 -9.40 3.72 -4.20
N LYS A 95 -8.66 2.68 -3.75
CA LYS A 95 -7.59 2.07 -4.53
C LYS A 95 -8.18 1.60 -5.87
N ASN A 96 -7.61 2.02 -6.99
CA ASN A 96 -8.15 1.69 -8.32
C ASN A 96 -7.06 1.79 -9.38
N GLY A 97 -6.67 0.68 -9.96
CA GLY A 97 -5.49 0.52 -10.81
C GLY A 97 -4.36 -0.21 -10.10
N LYS A 98 -3.11 0.07 -10.41
CA LYS A 98 -1.95 -0.62 -9.83
C LYS A 98 -1.56 -0.05 -8.48
N GLY A 99 -1.17 -0.93 -7.54
CA GLY A 99 -0.73 -0.50 -6.23
C GLY A 99 0.10 -1.55 -5.48
N LYS A 100 0.70 -1.09 -4.38
CA LYS A 100 1.53 -1.88 -3.47
C LYS A 100 1.07 -1.69 -2.03
N GLU A 101 1.01 -2.78 -1.30
CA GLU A 101 0.71 -2.79 0.14
C GLU A 101 1.94 -3.21 0.93
N TYR A 102 2.12 -2.56 2.06
CA TYR A 102 3.26 -2.79 2.95
C TYR A 102 2.78 -3.17 4.35
N ASP A 103 3.52 -4.04 5.00
CA ASP A 103 3.28 -4.40 6.40
C ASP A 103 3.53 -3.19 7.31
N ASN A 104 2.54 -2.87 8.13
CA ASN A 104 2.59 -1.70 9.00
C ASN A 104 3.60 -1.82 10.16
N ASN A 105 4.11 -3.02 10.44
CA ASN A 105 5.06 -3.23 11.53
C ASN A 105 6.50 -3.12 11.07
N ASN A 106 6.82 -3.62 9.88
CA ASN A 106 8.19 -3.71 9.40
C ASN A 106 8.44 -3.00 8.07
N GLY A 107 7.39 -2.45 7.41
CA GLY A 107 7.50 -1.71 6.15
C GLY A 107 7.80 -2.59 4.92
N ARG A 108 7.75 -3.92 5.06
CA ARG A 108 8.02 -4.83 3.95
C ARG A 108 6.85 -4.91 2.99
N LEU A 109 7.13 -5.10 1.71
CA LEU A 109 6.13 -5.34 0.69
C LEU A 109 5.42 -6.67 0.98
N ILE A 110 4.08 -6.62 1.08
CA ILE A 110 3.24 -7.81 1.29
C ILE A 110 2.37 -8.15 0.08
N PHE A 111 2.08 -7.15 -0.76
CA PHE A 111 1.31 -7.34 -1.99
C PHE A 111 1.63 -6.25 -3.00
N GLU A 112 1.68 -6.62 -4.28
CA GLU A 112 1.61 -5.71 -5.42
C GLU A 112 0.66 -6.27 -6.47
N GLY A 113 -0.15 -5.40 -7.09
CA GLY A 113 -1.13 -5.86 -8.09
C GLY A 113 -2.16 -4.81 -8.45
N GLU A 114 -3.25 -5.30 -9.01
CA GLU A 114 -4.35 -4.48 -9.50
C GLU A 114 -5.47 -4.39 -8.46
N TYR A 115 -6.18 -3.25 -8.49
CA TYR A 115 -7.28 -2.93 -7.58
C TYR A 115 -8.48 -2.39 -8.35
N ILE A 116 -9.67 -2.75 -7.93
CA ILE A 116 -10.93 -2.15 -8.36
C ILE A 116 -11.74 -1.84 -7.10
N ASN A 117 -12.17 -0.57 -6.95
CA ASN A 117 -13.00 -0.09 -5.84
C ASN A 117 -12.47 -0.45 -4.44
N GLY A 118 -11.15 -0.44 -4.27
CA GLY A 118 -10.49 -0.70 -2.99
C GLY A 118 -10.07 -2.15 -2.76
N GLU A 119 -10.53 -3.08 -3.57
CA GLU A 119 -10.25 -4.51 -3.46
C GLU A 119 -9.25 -4.98 -4.51
N ARG A 120 -8.43 -5.98 -4.15
CA ARG A 120 -7.52 -6.64 -5.09
C ARG A 120 -8.34 -7.30 -6.20
N ASN A 121 -8.03 -6.99 -7.46
CA ASN A 121 -8.76 -7.49 -8.62
C ASN A 121 -7.84 -7.52 -9.84
N GLY A 122 -7.89 -8.58 -10.66
CA GLY A 122 -6.92 -8.77 -11.73
C GLY A 122 -5.67 -9.50 -11.24
N HIS A 123 -4.50 -9.18 -11.79
CA HIS A 123 -3.26 -9.85 -11.44
C HIS A 123 -2.58 -9.24 -10.22
N GLY A 124 -2.02 -10.12 -9.35
CA GLY A 124 -1.29 -9.68 -8.18
C GLY A 124 -0.27 -10.69 -7.67
N LYS A 125 0.63 -10.19 -6.82
CA LYS A 125 1.67 -10.97 -6.14
C LYS A 125 1.63 -10.72 -4.65
N GLU A 126 1.68 -11.78 -3.87
CA GLU A 126 1.87 -11.73 -2.42
C GLU A 126 3.29 -12.13 -2.06
N TYR A 127 3.80 -11.59 -0.97
CA TYR A 127 5.14 -11.88 -0.49
C TYR A 127 5.11 -12.37 0.97
N TYR A 128 6.07 -13.20 1.30
CA TYR A 128 6.36 -13.58 2.67
C TYR A 128 7.13 -12.48 3.42
N ASP A 129 7.25 -12.63 4.73
CA ASP A 129 8.05 -11.79 5.61
C ASP A 129 9.56 -11.79 5.29
N ASN A 130 10.05 -12.82 4.58
CA ASN A 130 11.43 -12.91 4.05
C ASN A 130 11.54 -12.38 2.61
N GLU A 131 10.55 -11.61 2.13
CA GLU A 131 10.48 -10.98 0.81
C GLU A 131 10.41 -11.97 -0.38
N LYS A 132 10.36 -13.27 -0.12
CA LYS A 132 10.15 -14.26 -1.17
C LYS A 132 8.69 -14.26 -1.64
N LEU A 133 8.50 -14.54 -2.92
CA LEU A 133 7.18 -14.67 -3.52
C LEU A 133 6.41 -15.80 -2.83
N LYS A 134 5.18 -15.48 -2.42
CA LYS A 134 4.24 -16.42 -1.78
C LYS A 134 3.17 -16.89 -2.75
N PHE A 135 2.66 -15.97 -3.56
CA PHE A 135 1.63 -16.24 -4.56
C PHE A 135 1.75 -15.24 -5.71
N GLU A 136 1.49 -15.68 -6.92
CA GLU A 136 1.22 -14.84 -8.09
C GLU A 136 0.03 -15.41 -8.86
N GLY A 137 -0.91 -14.56 -9.24
CA GLY A 137 -2.10 -15.02 -9.96
C GLY A 137 -3.24 -14.02 -9.93
N GLU A 138 -4.43 -14.54 -10.22
CA GLU A 138 -5.63 -13.76 -10.40
C GLU A 138 -6.41 -13.59 -9.10
N TYR A 139 -6.99 -12.39 -8.95
CA TYR A 139 -7.83 -11.98 -7.83
C TYR A 139 -9.18 -11.49 -8.33
N HIS A 140 -10.22 -11.79 -7.57
CA HIS A 140 -11.55 -11.27 -7.78
C HIS A 140 -12.15 -10.90 -6.43
N TYR A 141 -12.56 -9.63 -6.26
CA TYR A 141 -13.08 -9.08 -5.01
C TYR A 141 -12.22 -9.44 -3.77
N GLY A 142 -10.91 -9.17 -3.86
CA GLY A 142 -9.97 -9.40 -2.76
C GLY A 142 -9.53 -10.85 -2.55
N ILE A 143 -10.10 -11.81 -3.28
CA ILE A 143 -9.90 -13.25 -3.09
C ILE A 143 -9.16 -13.82 -4.30
N ARG A 144 -8.23 -14.77 -4.09
CA ARG A 144 -7.59 -15.53 -5.16
C ARG A 144 -8.65 -16.29 -5.95
N ASN A 145 -8.77 -16.02 -7.25
CA ASN A 145 -9.79 -16.63 -8.10
C ASN A 145 -9.33 -16.61 -9.55
N GLY A 146 -9.19 -17.76 -10.18
CA GLY A 146 -8.58 -17.95 -11.49
C GLY A 146 -7.22 -18.62 -11.39
N LYS A 147 -6.36 -18.43 -12.38
CA LYS A 147 -5.04 -19.07 -12.45
C LYS A 147 -4.06 -18.46 -11.44
N GLY A 148 -3.25 -19.32 -10.82
CA GLY A 148 -2.23 -18.84 -9.90
C GLY A 148 -1.21 -19.89 -9.51
N LYS A 149 -0.06 -19.38 -9.04
CA LYS A 149 1.03 -20.17 -8.49
C LYS A 149 1.27 -19.79 -7.03
N GLU A 150 1.38 -20.77 -6.19
CA GLU A 150 1.73 -20.59 -4.78
C GLU A 150 3.08 -21.23 -4.51
N TYR A 151 3.87 -20.59 -3.66
CA TYR A 151 5.23 -21.02 -3.31
C TYR A 151 5.34 -21.25 -1.81
N TYR A 152 6.21 -22.13 -1.42
CA TYR A 152 6.64 -22.29 -0.02
C TYR A 152 7.58 -21.14 0.38
N LYS A 153 7.75 -20.95 1.69
CA LYS A 153 8.63 -19.91 2.24
C LYS A 153 10.12 -20.09 1.85
N ASN A 154 10.52 -21.29 1.46
CA ASN A 154 11.86 -21.56 0.89
C ASN A 154 11.99 -21.13 -0.59
N GLY A 155 10.86 -20.85 -1.26
CA GLY A 155 10.78 -20.44 -2.67
C GLY A 155 10.41 -21.56 -3.64
N GLU A 156 10.27 -22.80 -3.16
CA GLU A 156 9.83 -23.92 -4.00
C GLU A 156 8.36 -23.78 -4.37
N LEU A 157 8.01 -24.21 -5.60
CA LEU A 157 6.65 -24.23 -6.08
C LEU A 157 5.79 -25.19 -5.24
N LYS A 158 4.72 -24.68 -4.64
CA LYS A 158 3.76 -25.42 -3.84
C LYS A 158 2.56 -25.87 -4.66
N PHE A 159 2.03 -24.98 -5.51
CA PHE A 159 0.87 -25.25 -6.33
C PHE A 159 0.92 -24.43 -7.62
N ASP A 160 0.48 -25.02 -8.72
CA ASP A 160 0.27 -24.38 -10.03
C ASP A 160 -1.07 -24.84 -10.57
N GLY A 161 -2.05 -23.94 -10.68
CA GLY A 161 -3.38 -24.30 -11.12
C GLY A 161 -4.43 -23.23 -10.94
N GLU A 162 -5.68 -23.64 -10.84
CA GLU A 162 -6.82 -22.77 -10.65
C GLU A 162 -7.23 -22.65 -9.18
N TYR A 163 -7.64 -21.44 -8.81
CA TYR A 163 -8.24 -21.09 -7.53
C TYR A 163 -9.71 -20.73 -7.72
N ILE A 164 -10.57 -21.20 -6.83
CA ILE A 164 -11.96 -20.77 -6.71
C ILE A 164 -12.21 -20.38 -5.27
N ASN A 165 -12.65 -19.12 -5.04
CA ASN A 165 -12.94 -18.57 -3.72
C ASN A 165 -11.81 -18.80 -2.71
N GLY A 166 -10.58 -18.55 -3.14
CA GLY A 166 -9.37 -18.66 -2.30
C GLY A 166 -8.84 -20.07 -2.08
N LYS A 167 -9.50 -21.10 -2.62
CA LYS A 167 -9.11 -22.52 -2.47
C LYS A 167 -8.50 -23.05 -3.76
N MET A 168 -7.48 -23.90 -3.64
CA MET A 168 -6.95 -24.68 -4.76
C MET A 168 -8.05 -25.57 -5.31
N TYR A 169 -8.33 -25.47 -6.60
CA TYR A 169 -9.45 -26.18 -7.23
C TYR A 169 -8.97 -27.27 -8.20
N GLU A 170 -8.15 -26.90 -9.16
CA GLU A 170 -7.60 -27.83 -10.17
C GLU A 170 -6.15 -27.46 -10.47
N GLY A 171 -5.27 -28.44 -10.57
CA GLY A 171 -3.86 -28.19 -10.88
C GLY A 171 -2.92 -29.18 -10.22
N LYS A 172 -1.64 -28.81 -10.14
CA LYS A 172 -0.57 -29.62 -9.57
C LYS A 172 -0.09 -29.05 -8.25
N ARG A 173 -0.21 -29.83 -7.19
CA ARG A 173 0.31 -29.51 -5.86
C ARG A 173 1.55 -30.33 -5.56
N ASN A 174 2.62 -29.64 -5.21
CA ASN A 174 3.84 -30.30 -4.72
C ASN A 174 3.75 -30.45 -3.19
N ASP A 175 3.83 -31.68 -2.72
CA ASP A 175 3.90 -31.97 -1.29
C ASP A 175 5.39 -32.16 -0.91
N SER A 176 5.99 -31.14 -0.31
CA SER A 176 7.40 -31.14 0.05
C SER A 176 7.76 -32.16 1.12
N LYS A 177 6.80 -32.63 1.93
CA LYS A 177 7.03 -33.65 2.95
C LYS A 177 7.07 -35.06 2.35
N LEU A 178 6.25 -35.30 1.34
CA LEU A 178 6.15 -36.60 0.68
C LEU A 178 7.00 -36.69 -0.59
N ASN A 179 7.63 -35.58 -0.98
CA ASN A 179 8.37 -35.44 -2.24
C ASN A 179 7.54 -35.94 -3.45
N LYS A 180 6.24 -35.58 -3.47
CA LYS A 180 5.25 -36.08 -4.42
C LYS A 180 4.44 -34.94 -5.04
N ILE A 181 4.17 -35.05 -6.34
CA ILE A 181 3.22 -34.17 -7.04
C ILE A 181 1.84 -34.83 -6.98
N ILE A 182 0.87 -34.08 -6.49
CA ILE A 182 -0.54 -34.48 -6.40
C ILE A 182 -1.32 -33.68 -7.43
N GLU A 183 -2.03 -34.35 -8.32
CA GLU A 183 -2.98 -33.71 -9.23
C GLU A 183 -4.32 -33.51 -8.52
N LEU A 184 -4.78 -32.27 -8.46
CA LEU A 184 -6.12 -31.91 -8.02
C LEU A 184 -7.01 -31.84 -9.25
N LYS A 185 -8.13 -32.59 -9.23
CA LYS A 185 -9.13 -32.63 -10.31
C LYS A 185 -10.46 -32.07 -9.81
N LYS A 186 -11.21 -31.43 -10.73
CA LYS A 186 -12.55 -30.86 -10.47
C LYS A 186 -13.42 -31.78 -9.61
N GLY A 187 -13.92 -31.26 -8.50
CA GLY A 187 -15.01 -31.92 -7.74
C GLY A 187 -14.63 -33.14 -6.90
N LYS A 188 -13.36 -33.40 -6.65
CA LYS A 188 -12.90 -34.43 -5.70
C LYS A 188 -12.02 -33.76 -4.64
N GLY A 189 -12.65 -33.12 -3.66
CA GLY A 189 -12.06 -32.63 -2.44
C GLY A 189 -12.80 -33.22 -1.25
#